data_25d624e089579cdfa48a162797ef01ca
#
_entry.id   25d624e089579cdfa48a162797ef01ca
#
_cell.length_a   1.000
_cell.length_b   1.000
_cell.length_c   1.000
_cell.angle_alpha   90.00
_cell.angle_beta   90.00
_cell.angle_gamma   90.00
#
_symmetry.space_group_name_H-M   'P 1'
#
loop_
_entity.id
_entity.type
_entity.pdbx_description
1 polymer ?
#
loop_
_entity_poly.entity_id
_entity_poly.type
_entity_poly.pdbx_seq_one_letter_code
_entity_poly.pdbx_strand_id
1 'polypeptide(L)'
;MILTIVYLSILAFTFILQSIPPILPLIISELHLTYAQAGLLMSLFALPGLFLSLWGGFLSDRYGMRPLGTGCFLLMIGGTLLVGLGVDLRILWLGRIIAGIGGLTLSILLPKLLSQWFKARGLGLAMGIFNTGVPLGSVICFSLFGRMGSLWGWRVPILLTGAYSILTSILFLTFYQLPSSQKLENSKPSGIYRSLKKMGFPIWWVGLSWLWFNAAFISFATFAPDFFLQKGYTIEQSGFLIGIPLLGSLFLSPPTGYLVDRFRNQEWFIGVGGIALSILAFSFNFSTSYLLLVTFMGVFSAMIPSPIYSLPPEMLKPGNVGLGFGVISTCSSVGLFVAPYFVGKTKDLTGSYSWTFLLISLFFLLTVISIFFTRRCPKTKNI
;
A
#
# COMPACT_ATOMS: atom_id res chain seq x y z
N MET A 1 -16.88 -15.66 10.92
CA MET A 1 -17.31 -14.32 11.35
C MET A 1 -16.15 -13.34 11.54
N ILE A 2 -15.16 -13.55 12.43
CA ILE A 2 -14.02 -12.62 12.62
C ILE A 2 -13.23 -12.38 11.34
N LEU A 3 -12.87 -13.43 10.59
CA LEU A 3 -12.18 -13.31 9.32
C LEU A 3 -12.95 -12.43 8.32
N THR A 4 -14.26 -12.59 8.27
CA THR A 4 -15.14 -11.77 7.39
C THR A 4 -15.09 -10.29 7.78
N ILE A 5 -15.17 -9.97 9.08
CA ILE A 5 -15.11 -8.59 9.57
C ILE A 5 -13.74 -7.97 9.26
N VAL A 6 -12.66 -8.71 9.50
CA VAL A 6 -11.29 -8.26 9.20
C VAL A 6 -11.13 -8.04 7.69
N TYR A 7 -11.71 -8.93 6.87
CA TYR A 7 -11.65 -8.80 5.42
C TYR A 7 -12.44 -7.58 4.91
N LEU A 8 -13.65 -7.34 5.42
CA LEU A 8 -14.41 -6.12 5.11
C LEU A 8 -13.67 -4.86 5.59
N SER A 9 -12.98 -4.93 6.73
CA SER A 9 -12.21 -3.81 7.27
C SER A 9 -10.99 -3.45 6.41
N ILE A 10 -10.27 -4.45 5.88
CA ILE A 10 -9.13 -4.18 4.97
C ILE A 10 -9.63 -3.68 3.61
N LEU A 11 -10.81 -4.11 3.15
CA LEU A 11 -11.44 -3.53 1.97
C LEU A 11 -11.82 -2.06 2.20
N ALA A 12 -12.37 -1.69 3.38
CA ALA A 12 -12.68 -0.29 3.72
C ALA A 12 -11.43 0.58 3.67
N PHE A 13 -10.32 0.12 4.27
CA PHE A 13 -9.02 0.78 4.17
C PHE A 13 -8.59 0.95 2.71
N THR A 14 -8.68 -0.11 1.93
CA THR A 14 -8.23 -0.11 0.53
C THR A 14 -9.07 0.80 -0.33
N PHE A 15 -10.38 0.81 -0.17
CA PHE A 15 -11.28 1.68 -0.90
C PHE A 15 -10.96 3.16 -0.67
N ILE A 16 -10.69 3.56 0.58
CA ILE A 16 -10.31 4.94 0.88
C ILE A 16 -8.93 5.27 0.33
N LEU A 17 -7.95 4.35 0.47
CA LEU A 17 -6.61 4.53 -0.06
C LEU A 17 -6.63 4.74 -1.58
N GLN A 18 -7.35 3.88 -2.29
CA GLN A 18 -7.36 3.80 -3.76
C GLN A 18 -8.52 4.55 -4.42
N SER A 19 -9.32 5.31 -3.64
CA SER A 19 -10.44 6.08 -4.20
C SER A 19 -10.00 7.19 -5.16
N ILE A 20 -8.85 7.80 -4.93
CA ILE A 20 -8.40 8.99 -5.67
C ILE A 20 -7.85 8.67 -7.07
N PRO A 21 -6.93 7.69 -7.27
CA PRO A 21 -6.26 7.49 -8.55
C PRO A 21 -7.21 7.36 -9.76
N PRO A 22 -8.27 6.53 -9.73
CA PRO A 22 -9.14 6.35 -10.90
C PRO A 22 -9.97 7.59 -11.26
N ILE A 23 -10.17 8.52 -10.30
CA ILE A 23 -10.93 9.76 -10.49
C ILE A 23 -10.04 11.01 -10.48
N LEU A 24 -8.72 10.83 -10.36
CA LEU A 24 -7.76 11.93 -10.25
C LEU A 24 -7.84 12.91 -11.42
N PRO A 25 -8.00 12.47 -12.68
CA PRO A 25 -8.16 13.38 -13.82
C PRO A 25 -9.37 14.30 -13.67
N LEU A 26 -10.49 13.80 -13.12
CA LEU A 26 -11.69 14.59 -12.87
C LEU A 26 -11.47 15.65 -11.79
N ILE A 27 -10.72 15.30 -10.74
CA ILE A 27 -10.37 16.23 -9.66
C ILE A 27 -9.43 17.31 -10.18
N ILE A 28 -8.42 16.94 -10.99
CA ILE A 28 -7.48 17.89 -11.62
C ILE A 28 -8.24 18.90 -12.48
N SER A 29 -9.17 18.41 -13.32
CA SER A 29 -9.91 19.28 -14.24
C SER A 29 -10.89 20.21 -13.53
N GLU A 30 -11.61 19.74 -12.48
CA GLU A 30 -12.60 20.55 -11.76
C GLU A 30 -11.95 21.58 -10.82
N LEU A 31 -10.88 21.20 -10.13
CA LEU A 31 -10.20 22.07 -9.16
C LEU A 31 -8.97 22.79 -9.73
N HIS A 32 -8.71 22.64 -11.03
CA HIS A 32 -7.55 23.23 -11.73
C HIS A 32 -6.21 22.97 -11.01
N LEU A 33 -6.00 21.72 -10.57
CA LEU A 33 -4.82 21.35 -9.81
C LEU A 33 -3.59 21.18 -10.71
N THR A 34 -2.42 21.51 -10.16
CA THR A 34 -1.16 21.04 -10.72
C THR A 34 -0.97 19.55 -10.44
N TYR A 35 -0.15 18.86 -11.23
CA TYR A 35 0.15 17.43 -11.00
C TYR A 35 0.89 17.22 -9.66
N ALA A 36 1.69 18.19 -9.21
CA ALA A 36 2.32 18.17 -7.90
C ALA A 36 1.27 18.20 -6.77
N GLN A 37 0.24 19.06 -6.89
CA GLN A 37 -0.86 19.11 -5.92
C GLN A 37 -1.69 17.82 -5.90
N ALA A 38 -1.93 17.26 -7.08
CA ALA A 38 -2.60 15.96 -7.22
C ALA A 38 -1.77 14.82 -6.61
N GLY A 39 -0.46 14.79 -6.85
CA GLY A 39 0.47 13.86 -6.22
C GLY A 39 0.51 14.02 -4.69
N LEU A 40 0.47 15.26 -4.19
CA LEU A 40 0.41 15.53 -2.76
C LEU A 40 -0.90 15.02 -2.13
N LEU A 41 -2.03 15.13 -2.83
CA LEU A 41 -3.31 14.57 -2.38
C LEU A 41 -3.22 13.05 -2.15
N MET A 42 -2.49 12.34 -2.99
CA MET A 42 -2.19 10.92 -2.78
C MET A 42 -1.22 10.69 -1.63
N SER A 43 -0.14 11.46 -1.59
CA SER A 43 0.95 11.34 -0.63
C SER A 43 0.51 11.54 0.82
N LEU A 44 -0.38 12.49 1.08
CA LEU A 44 -0.80 12.88 2.43
C LEU A 44 -1.52 11.76 3.19
N PHE A 45 -2.13 10.81 2.49
CA PHE A 45 -2.69 9.63 3.15
C PHE A 45 -1.60 8.75 3.81
N ALA A 46 -0.41 8.68 3.22
CA ALA A 46 0.69 7.88 3.73
C ALA A 46 1.53 8.59 4.81
N LEU A 47 1.42 9.91 4.93
CA LEU A 47 2.18 10.72 5.89
C LEU A 47 2.10 10.19 7.34
N PRO A 48 0.92 9.87 7.90
CA PRO A 48 0.84 9.33 9.25
C PRO A 48 1.57 8.00 9.43
N GLY A 49 1.70 7.20 8.37
CA GLY A 49 2.40 5.92 8.41
C GLY A 49 3.88 6.02 8.75
N LEU A 50 4.51 7.16 8.51
CA LEU A 50 5.90 7.43 8.90
C LEU A 50 6.11 7.26 10.42
N PHE A 51 5.10 7.62 11.19
CA PHE A 51 5.13 7.59 12.65
C PHE A 51 4.37 6.37 13.20
N LEU A 52 3.21 6.06 12.66
CA LEU A 52 2.30 5.05 13.21
C LEU A 52 2.76 3.62 12.96
N SER A 53 3.58 3.36 11.94
CA SER A 53 4.05 2.00 11.62
C SER A 53 4.84 1.36 12.76
N LEU A 54 5.58 2.15 13.54
CA LEU A 54 6.32 1.68 14.71
C LEU A 54 5.47 1.65 15.99
N TRP A 55 4.47 2.54 16.11
CA TRP A 55 3.69 2.74 17.33
C TRP A 55 2.34 2.03 17.34
N GLY A 56 1.82 1.63 16.18
CA GLY A 56 0.47 1.05 16.06
C GLY A 56 0.28 -0.22 16.90
N GLY A 57 1.31 -1.08 16.95
CA GLY A 57 1.30 -2.25 17.84
C GLY A 57 1.18 -1.91 19.33
N PHE A 58 1.92 -0.91 19.77
CA PHE A 58 1.90 -0.43 21.16
C PHE A 58 0.56 0.22 21.54
N LEU A 59 -0.02 1.03 20.65
CA LEU A 59 -1.34 1.65 20.92
C LEU A 59 -2.41 0.58 21.18
N SER A 60 -2.39 -0.53 20.43
CA SER A 60 -3.37 -1.61 20.61
C SER A 60 -3.23 -2.34 21.94
N ASP A 61 -2.00 -2.45 22.46
CA ASP A 61 -1.74 -3.09 23.76
C ASP A 61 -2.21 -2.21 24.92
N ARG A 62 -2.13 -0.88 24.73
CA ARG A 62 -2.50 0.09 25.78
C ARG A 62 -3.99 0.38 25.84
N TYR A 63 -4.63 0.58 24.69
CA TYR A 63 -6.03 1.06 24.62
C TYR A 63 -7.03 -0.07 24.31
N GLY A 64 -6.55 -1.25 23.94
CA GLY A 64 -7.38 -2.35 23.50
C GLY A 64 -7.82 -2.23 22.04
N MET A 65 -8.13 -3.36 21.43
CA MET A 65 -8.46 -3.45 19.99
C MET A 65 -9.78 -2.80 19.63
N ARG A 66 -10.82 -2.94 20.48
CA ARG A 66 -12.18 -2.47 20.18
C ARG A 66 -12.26 -0.93 20.13
N PRO A 67 -11.87 -0.18 21.18
CA PRO A 67 -11.94 1.27 21.17
C PRO A 67 -10.98 1.88 20.12
N LEU A 68 -9.78 1.30 19.96
CA LEU A 68 -8.82 1.78 18.96
C LEU A 68 -9.32 1.54 17.54
N GLY A 69 -9.85 0.35 17.24
CA GLY A 69 -10.44 0.05 15.93
C GLY A 69 -11.63 0.96 15.60
N THR A 70 -12.50 1.22 16.57
CA THR A 70 -13.62 2.17 16.41
C THR A 70 -13.12 3.59 16.13
N GLY A 71 -12.11 4.06 16.87
CA GLY A 71 -11.47 5.36 16.62
C GLY A 71 -10.87 5.44 15.21
N CYS A 72 -10.25 4.37 14.73
CA CYS A 72 -9.73 4.28 13.37
C CYS A 72 -10.84 4.44 12.32
N PHE A 73 -11.98 3.75 12.48
CA PHE A 73 -13.12 3.91 11.56
C PHE A 73 -13.68 5.33 11.60
N LEU A 74 -13.84 5.94 12.77
CA LEU A 74 -14.32 7.32 12.89
C LEU A 74 -13.40 8.31 12.17
N LEU A 75 -12.09 8.16 12.30
CA LEU A 75 -11.11 8.97 11.56
C LEU A 75 -11.19 8.72 10.05
N MET A 76 -11.31 7.46 9.61
CA MET A 76 -11.51 7.13 8.20
C MET A 76 -12.76 7.76 7.63
N ILE A 77 -13.90 7.65 8.31
CA ILE A 77 -15.18 8.23 7.90
C ILE A 77 -15.10 9.76 7.87
N GLY A 78 -14.63 10.38 8.95
CA GLY A 78 -14.48 11.84 9.04
C GLY A 78 -13.55 12.40 7.96
N GLY A 79 -12.39 11.76 7.77
CA GLY A 79 -11.46 12.15 6.72
C GLY A 79 -12.04 11.98 5.30
N THR A 80 -12.77 10.91 5.07
CA THR A 80 -13.43 10.66 3.77
C THR A 80 -14.55 11.67 3.50
N LEU A 81 -15.34 12.04 4.52
CA LEU A 81 -16.35 13.10 4.40
C LEU A 81 -15.72 14.46 4.09
N LEU A 82 -14.59 14.80 4.72
CA LEU A 82 -13.85 16.02 4.40
C LEU A 82 -13.37 16.04 2.95
N VAL A 83 -12.91 14.91 2.41
CA VAL A 83 -12.52 14.82 1.01
C VAL A 83 -13.73 14.91 0.08
N GLY A 84 -14.81 14.17 0.37
CA GLY A 84 -15.97 14.08 -0.49
C GLY A 84 -16.84 15.36 -0.51
N LEU A 85 -16.89 16.10 0.60
CA LEU A 85 -17.67 17.33 0.75
C LEU A 85 -16.82 18.61 0.63
N GLY A 86 -15.48 18.45 0.63
CA GLY A 86 -14.57 19.60 0.57
C GLY A 86 -14.66 20.36 -0.74
N VAL A 87 -14.63 21.68 -0.65
CA VAL A 87 -14.63 22.61 -1.79
C VAL A 87 -13.24 23.21 -2.05
N ASP A 88 -12.34 23.14 -1.06
CA ASP A 88 -10.98 23.66 -1.14
C ASP A 88 -9.96 22.52 -1.02
N LEU A 89 -8.87 22.61 -1.77
CA LEU A 89 -7.78 21.65 -1.79
C LEU A 89 -7.19 21.40 -0.37
N ARG A 90 -7.14 22.43 0.47
CA ARG A 90 -6.65 22.32 1.84
C ARG A 90 -7.52 21.38 2.69
N ILE A 91 -8.84 21.43 2.49
CA ILE A 91 -9.80 20.54 3.17
C ILE A 91 -9.60 19.10 2.68
N LEU A 92 -9.38 18.90 1.37
CA LEU A 92 -9.07 17.58 0.82
C LEU A 92 -7.77 17.01 1.41
N TRP A 93 -6.72 17.82 1.51
CA TRP A 93 -5.46 17.42 2.12
C TRP A 93 -5.62 17.02 3.58
N LEU A 94 -6.32 17.86 4.37
CA LEU A 94 -6.61 17.55 5.78
C LEU A 94 -7.41 16.24 5.91
N GLY A 95 -8.43 16.05 5.07
CA GLY A 95 -9.22 14.83 5.01
C GLY A 95 -8.38 13.59 4.72
N ARG A 96 -7.41 13.70 3.78
CA ARG A 96 -6.48 12.60 3.47
C ARG A 96 -5.57 12.25 4.65
N ILE A 97 -5.05 13.24 5.38
CA ILE A 97 -4.23 12.99 6.58
C ILE A 97 -5.06 12.29 7.66
N ILE A 98 -6.27 12.79 7.94
CA ILE A 98 -7.16 12.21 8.96
C ILE A 98 -7.57 10.78 8.59
N ALA A 99 -7.98 10.55 7.33
CA ALA A 99 -8.29 9.21 6.84
C ALA A 99 -7.07 8.28 6.90
N GLY A 100 -5.87 8.81 6.61
CA GLY A 100 -4.61 8.08 6.70
C GLY A 100 -4.26 7.66 8.12
N ILE A 101 -4.47 8.51 9.13
CA ILE A 101 -4.28 8.16 10.54
C ILE A 101 -5.14 6.93 10.89
N GLY A 102 -6.43 6.99 10.58
CA GLY A 102 -7.36 5.88 10.84
C GLY A 102 -7.01 4.62 10.05
N GLY A 103 -6.85 4.74 8.73
CA GLY A 103 -6.64 3.62 7.83
C GLY A 103 -5.33 2.87 8.07
N LEU A 104 -4.21 3.59 8.17
CA LEU A 104 -2.91 2.97 8.41
C LEU A 104 -2.82 2.32 9.80
N THR A 105 -3.40 2.95 10.83
CA THR A 105 -3.49 2.31 12.15
C THR A 105 -4.33 1.04 12.08
N LEU A 106 -5.49 1.09 11.42
CA LEU A 106 -6.36 -0.08 11.26
C LEU A 106 -5.63 -1.22 10.52
N SER A 107 -4.92 -0.93 9.43
CA SER A 107 -4.18 -1.94 8.66
C SER A 107 -3.11 -2.69 9.48
N ILE A 108 -2.56 -2.07 10.52
CA ILE A 108 -1.61 -2.70 11.47
C ILE A 108 -2.37 -3.54 12.50
N LEU A 109 -3.55 -3.10 12.93
CA LEU A 109 -4.35 -3.78 13.94
C LEU A 109 -4.96 -5.09 13.43
N LEU A 110 -5.42 -5.13 12.17
CA LEU A 110 -6.14 -6.27 11.61
C LEU A 110 -5.33 -7.57 11.59
N PRO A 111 -4.06 -7.62 11.14
CA PRO A 111 -3.22 -8.82 11.23
C PRO A 111 -3.01 -9.27 12.68
N LYS A 112 -2.86 -8.34 13.61
CA LYS A 112 -2.73 -8.64 15.04
C LYS A 112 -4.02 -9.28 15.58
N LEU A 113 -5.18 -8.77 15.20
CA LEU A 113 -6.47 -9.35 15.55
C LEU A 113 -6.59 -10.79 15.03
N LEU A 114 -6.18 -11.04 13.77
CA LEU A 114 -6.17 -12.41 13.22
C LEU A 114 -5.25 -13.34 14.00
N SER A 115 -4.06 -12.91 14.39
CA SER A 115 -3.12 -13.72 15.16
C SER A 115 -3.63 -14.07 16.55
N GLN A 116 -4.50 -13.26 17.13
CA GLN A 116 -5.14 -13.53 18.43
C GLN A 116 -6.26 -14.58 18.33
N TRP A 117 -6.98 -14.61 17.21
CA TRP A 117 -8.10 -15.54 17.01
C TRP A 117 -7.68 -16.87 16.37
N PHE A 118 -6.76 -16.83 15.42
CA PHE A 118 -6.26 -18.00 14.71
C PHE A 118 -4.92 -18.42 15.32
N LYS A 119 -4.93 -19.40 16.26
CA LYS A 119 -3.69 -20.00 16.78
C LYS A 119 -3.06 -20.88 15.70
N ALA A 120 -1.91 -21.53 15.97
CA ALA A 120 -1.04 -22.26 15.05
C ALA A 120 -1.68 -23.02 13.87
N ARG A 121 -2.94 -23.47 13.99
CA ARG A 121 -3.69 -24.07 12.87
C ARG A 121 -4.65 -23.04 12.28
N GLY A 122 -4.48 -22.70 10.99
CA GLY A 122 -5.36 -21.81 10.24
C GLY A 122 -4.93 -20.35 10.16
N LEU A 123 -3.90 -19.90 10.90
CA LEU A 123 -3.40 -18.53 10.82
C LEU A 123 -2.85 -18.21 9.42
N GLY A 124 -2.10 -19.14 8.81
CA GLY A 124 -1.55 -18.96 7.47
C GLY A 124 -2.64 -18.74 6.42
N LEU A 125 -3.72 -19.56 6.46
CA LEU A 125 -4.87 -19.39 5.57
C LEU A 125 -5.58 -18.05 5.81
N ALA A 126 -5.80 -17.68 7.08
CA ALA A 126 -6.46 -16.43 7.43
C ALA A 126 -5.65 -15.20 6.96
N MET A 127 -4.33 -15.22 7.10
CA MET A 127 -3.42 -14.19 6.60
C MET A 127 -3.36 -14.17 5.07
N GLY A 128 -3.39 -15.34 4.42
CA GLY A 128 -3.48 -15.45 2.97
C GLY A 128 -4.73 -14.77 2.43
N ILE A 129 -5.91 -15.08 3.01
CA ILE A 129 -7.18 -14.42 2.64
C ILE A 129 -7.10 -12.92 2.92
N PHE A 130 -6.62 -12.50 4.09
CA PHE A 130 -6.46 -11.09 4.44
C PHE A 130 -5.63 -10.32 3.41
N ASN A 131 -4.50 -10.90 2.97
CA ASN A 131 -3.61 -10.25 2.01
C ASN A 131 -4.21 -10.08 0.61
N THR A 132 -5.28 -10.81 0.26
CA THR A 132 -6.01 -10.57 -1.00
C THR A 132 -6.89 -9.32 -0.96
N GLY A 133 -7.16 -8.76 0.23
CA GLY A 133 -8.07 -7.62 0.40
C GLY A 133 -7.59 -6.35 -0.28
N VAL A 134 -6.28 -6.05 -0.19
CA VAL A 134 -5.71 -4.86 -0.85
C VAL A 134 -5.75 -4.96 -2.38
N PRO A 135 -5.26 -6.02 -3.04
CA PRO A 135 -5.37 -6.17 -4.48
C PRO A 135 -6.82 -6.18 -4.97
N LEU A 136 -7.70 -6.93 -4.30
CA LEU A 136 -9.11 -7.01 -4.70
C LEU A 136 -9.80 -5.65 -4.59
N GLY A 137 -9.64 -4.97 -3.46
CA GLY A 137 -10.21 -3.63 -3.27
C GLY A 137 -9.69 -2.62 -4.29
N SER A 138 -8.40 -2.68 -4.63
CA SER A 138 -7.80 -1.84 -5.66
C SER A 138 -8.40 -2.10 -7.04
N VAL A 139 -8.56 -3.38 -7.44
CA VAL A 139 -9.20 -3.74 -8.71
C VAL A 139 -10.63 -3.19 -8.78
N ILE A 140 -11.41 -3.31 -7.70
CA ILE A 140 -12.77 -2.76 -7.62
C ILE A 140 -12.74 -1.23 -7.82
N CYS A 141 -11.84 -0.51 -7.14
CA CYS A 141 -11.73 0.94 -7.29
C CYS A 141 -11.39 1.33 -8.74
N PHE A 142 -10.37 0.73 -9.33
CA PHE A 142 -9.95 1.07 -10.68
C PHE A 142 -10.97 0.69 -11.75
N SER A 143 -11.73 -0.39 -11.54
CA SER A 143 -12.77 -0.83 -12.49
C SER A 143 -14.04 0.00 -12.42
N LEU A 144 -14.43 0.50 -11.23
CA LEU A 144 -15.75 1.11 -11.03
C LEU A 144 -15.70 2.62 -10.78
N PHE A 145 -14.71 3.12 -10.03
CA PHE A 145 -14.76 4.51 -9.55
C PHE A 145 -14.55 5.54 -10.65
N GLY A 146 -13.75 5.22 -11.67
CA GLY A 146 -13.60 6.08 -12.84
C GLY A 146 -14.95 6.33 -13.54
N ARG A 147 -15.70 5.24 -13.83
CA ARG A 147 -17.03 5.30 -14.43
C ARG A 147 -18.06 6.00 -13.53
N MET A 148 -18.07 5.67 -12.25
CA MET A 148 -18.96 6.33 -11.30
C MET A 148 -18.68 7.83 -11.21
N GLY A 149 -17.39 8.20 -11.19
CA GLY A 149 -16.96 9.59 -11.16
C GLY A 149 -17.34 10.37 -12.43
N SER A 150 -17.28 9.75 -13.61
CA SER A 150 -17.68 10.38 -14.87
C SER A 150 -19.20 10.55 -14.98
N LEU A 151 -20.02 9.64 -14.41
CA LEU A 151 -21.48 9.69 -14.49
C LEU A 151 -22.11 10.58 -13.42
N TRP A 152 -21.58 10.53 -12.18
CA TRP A 152 -22.22 11.15 -11.00
C TRP A 152 -21.32 12.18 -10.29
N GLY A 153 -20.15 12.50 -10.85
CA GLY A 153 -19.16 13.35 -10.25
C GLY A 153 -18.19 12.61 -9.35
N TRP A 154 -16.94 13.10 -9.28
CA TRP A 154 -15.85 12.46 -8.56
C TRP A 154 -16.06 12.33 -7.03
N ARG A 155 -16.97 13.12 -6.47
CA ARG A 155 -17.33 13.08 -5.04
C ARG A 155 -18.09 11.82 -4.65
N VAL A 156 -18.92 11.27 -5.56
CA VAL A 156 -19.80 10.11 -5.28
C VAL A 156 -19.00 8.87 -4.92
N PRO A 157 -18.02 8.39 -5.70
CA PRO A 157 -17.22 7.23 -5.30
C PRO A 157 -16.50 7.42 -3.96
N ILE A 158 -16.05 8.63 -3.64
CA ILE A 158 -15.42 8.92 -2.33
C ILE A 158 -16.45 8.77 -1.20
N LEU A 159 -17.62 9.37 -1.31
CA LEU A 159 -18.68 9.27 -0.30
C LEU A 159 -19.16 7.84 -0.11
N LEU A 160 -19.20 7.03 -1.17
CA LEU A 160 -19.52 5.61 -1.08
C LEU A 160 -18.49 4.82 -0.28
N THR A 161 -17.20 5.17 -0.36
CA THR A 161 -16.19 4.55 0.52
C THR A 161 -16.41 4.91 1.99
N GLY A 162 -16.88 6.11 2.25
CA GLY A 162 -17.30 6.56 3.58
C GLY A 162 -18.51 5.76 4.09
N ALA A 163 -19.54 5.62 3.27
CA ALA A 163 -20.73 4.83 3.61
C ALA A 163 -20.39 3.35 3.86
N TYR A 164 -19.52 2.75 3.02
CA TYR A 164 -19.00 1.41 3.24
C TYR A 164 -18.24 1.30 4.58
N SER A 165 -17.44 2.32 4.92
CA SER A 165 -16.71 2.35 6.18
C SER A 165 -17.63 2.47 7.40
N ILE A 166 -18.76 3.20 7.29
CA ILE A 166 -19.79 3.27 8.33
C ILE A 166 -20.40 1.86 8.54
N LEU A 167 -20.83 1.21 7.45
CA LEU A 167 -21.40 -0.14 7.52
C LEU A 167 -20.42 -1.13 8.17
N THR A 168 -19.16 -1.11 7.73
CA THR A 168 -18.12 -1.99 8.27
C THR A 168 -17.81 -1.68 9.73
N SER A 169 -17.84 -0.40 10.14
CA SER A 169 -17.68 0.00 11.54
C SER A 169 -18.80 -0.54 12.43
N ILE A 170 -20.05 -0.48 11.96
CA ILE A 170 -21.21 -1.05 12.68
C ILE A 170 -21.03 -2.57 12.84
N LEU A 171 -20.66 -3.26 11.76
CA LEU A 171 -20.38 -4.70 11.81
C LEU A 171 -19.21 -5.03 12.76
N PHE A 172 -18.16 -4.22 12.73
CA PHE A 172 -17.04 -4.37 13.65
C PHE A 172 -17.49 -4.21 15.11
N LEU A 173 -18.26 -3.18 15.42
CA LEU A 173 -18.76 -2.92 16.79
C LEU A 173 -19.70 -3.98 17.31
N THR A 174 -20.61 -4.48 16.45
CA THR A 174 -21.64 -5.46 16.85
C THR A 174 -21.07 -6.87 17.00
N PHE A 175 -20.16 -7.27 16.11
CA PHE A 175 -19.67 -8.65 16.05
C PHE A 175 -18.26 -8.83 16.57
N TYR A 176 -17.58 -7.74 16.97
CA TYR A 176 -16.28 -7.87 17.61
C TYR A 176 -16.45 -8.45 19.02
N GLN A 177 -15.94 -9.66 19.19
CA GLN A 177 -15.85 -10.32 20.49
C GLN A 177 -14.39 -10.46 20.89
N LEU A 178 -14.06 -10.16 22.13
CA LEU A 178 -12.72 -10.43 22.68
C LEU A 178 -12.55 -11.95 22.88
N PRO A 179 -11.39 -12.53 22.47
CA PRO A 179 -11.06 -13.89 22.90
C PRO A 179 -11.01 -13.94 24.43
N SER A 180 -11.73 -14.89 25.02
CA SER A 180 -11.91 -15.01 26.49
C SER A 180 -10.63 -15.25 27.31
N SER A 181 -9.46 -15.32 26.72
CA SER A 181 -8.22 -15.76 27.36
C SER A 181 -7.06 -14.74 27.37
N GLN A 182 -7.29 -13.46 26.99
CA GLN A 182 -6.17 -12.51 27.02
C GLN A 182 -6.32 -11.46 28.12
N LYS A 183 -5.62 -11.71 29.23
CA LYS A 183 -5.05 -10.63 30.06
C LYS A 183 -4.13 -9.82 29.15
N LEU A 184 -4.33 -8.49 29.13
CA LEU A 184 -3.40 -7.53 28.53
C LEU A 184 -1.99 -7.84 29.06
N GLU A 185 -1.17 -8.51 28.24
CA GLU A 185 0.25 -8.58 28.56
C GLU A 185 0.80 -7.18 28.47
N ASN A 186 1.12 -6.61 29.62
CA ASN A 186 1.85 -5.36 29.75
C ASN A 186 3.27 -5.55 29.20
N SER A 187 3.40 -5.62 27.89
CA SER A 187 4.71 -5.58 27.24
C SER A 187 5.26 -4.16 27.40
N LYS A 188 6.11 -3.98 28.40
CA LYS A 188 6.89 -2.74 28.53
C LYS A 188 7.65 -2.50 27.23
N PRO A 189 7.60 -1.31 26.64
CA PRO A 189 8.40 -0.97 25.45
C PRO A 189 9.87 -0.94 25.88
N SER A 190 10.50 -2.11 25.90
CA SER A 190 11.92 -2.20 26.22
C SER A 190 12.72 -1.77 25.00
N GLY A 191 13.17 -0.52 25.02
CA GLY A 191 14.34 -0.11 24.24
C GLY A 191 14.23 -0.25 22.71
N ILE A 192 13.08 0.16 22.09
CA ILE A 192 12.92 0.17 20.61
C ILE A 192 14.17 0.75 19.93
N TYR A 193 14.66 1.89 20.40
CA TYR A 193 15.87 2.52 19.85
C TYR A 193 17.11 1.62 19.95
N ARG A 194 17.30 0.94 21.10
CA ARG A 194 18.43 0.03 21.30
C ARG A 194 18.32 -1.23 20.43
N SER A 195 17.11 -1.72 20.21
CA SER A 195 16.83 -2.86 19.34
C SER A 195 17.02 -2.49 17.86
N LEU A 196 16.57 -1.33 17.40
CA LEU A 196 16.81 -0.83 16.05
C LEU A 196 18.31 -0.70 15.76
N LYS A 197 19.10 -0.18 16.70
CA LYS A 197 20.55 -0.07 16.55
C LYS A 197 21.26 -1.43 16.45
N LYS A 198 20.69 -2.46 17.06
CA LYS A 198 21.23 -3.85 17.05
C LYS A 198 20.82 -4.66 15.82
N MET A 199 19.85 -4.22 15.03
CA MET A 199 19.33 -4.98 13.88
C MET A 199 20.27 -5.01 12.66
N GLY A 200 21.29 -4.15 12.64
CA GLY A 200 22.25 -4.09 11.53
C GLY A 200 21.71 -3.44 10.26
N PHE A 201 22.61 -3.19 9.31
CA PHE A 201 22.29 -2.53 8.05
C PHE A 201 21.43 -3.34 7.06
N PRO A 202 21.49 -4.70 6.99
CA PRO A 202 20.79 -5.45 5.95
C PRO A 202 19.29 -5.20 5.91
N ILE A 203 18.61 -5.10 7.06
CA ILE A 203 17.17 -4.87 7.10
C ILE A 203 16.75 -3.52 6.52
N TRP A 204 17.62 -2.49 6.64
CA TRP A 204 17.38 -1.17 6.05
C TRP A 204 17.47 -1.20 4.53
N TRP A 205 18.35 -2.03 3.95
CA TRP A 205 18.42 -2.22 2.51
C TRP A 205 17.19 -2.94 1.96
N VAL A 206 16.65 -3.92 2.70
CA VAL A 206 15.35 -4.55 2.39
C VAL A 206 14.25 -3.49 2.46
N GLY A 207 14.22 -2.68 3.51
CA GLY A 207 13.29 -1.57 3.66
C GLY A 207 13.38 -0.56 2.52
N LEU A 208 14.60 -0.17 2.10
CA LEU A 208 14.83 0.72 0.96
C LEU A 208 14.35 0.11 -0.35
N SER A 209 14.60 -1.18 -0.58
CA SER A 209 14.08 -1.89 -1.75
C SER A 209 12.55 -1.83 -1.79
N TRP A 210 11.88 -2.05 -0.67
CA TRP A 210 10.44 -1.96 -0.54
C TRP A 210 9.91 -0.52 -0.70
N LEU A 211 10.66 0.48 -0.22
CA LEU A 211 10.37 1.90 -0.42
C LEU A 211 10.30 2.22 -1.92
N TRP A 212 11.34 1.88 -2.66
CA TRP A 212 11.45 2.24 -4.07
C TRP A 212 10.41 1.50 -4.93
N PHE A 213 10.12 0.23 -4.63
CA PHE A 213 9.05 -0.51 -5.30
C PHE A 213 7.69 0.16 -5.09
N ASN A 214 7.35 0.49 -3.83
CA ASN A 214 6.08 1.17 -3.53
C ASN A 214 6.03 2.57 -4.13
N ALA A 215 7.14 3.31 -4.09
CA ALA A 215 7.27 4.62 -4.73
C ALA A 215 6.95 4.57 -6.22
N ALA A 216 7.51 3.60 -6.94
CA ALA A 216 7.26 3.40 -8.36
C ALA A 216 5.82 3.00 -8.62
N PHE A 217 5.33 1.99 -7.91
CA PHE A 217 4.02 1.39 -8.17
C PHE A 217 2.87 2.36 -7.87
N ILE A 218 2.92 3.08 -6.73
CA ILE A 218 1.88 4.08 -6.40
C ILE A 218 1.91 5.27 -7.35
N SER A 219 3.10 5.71 -7.78
CA SER A 219 3.20 6.80 -8.75
C SER A 219 2.65 6.39 -10.11
N PHE A 220 2.93 5.17 -10.57
CA PHE A 220 2.31 4.61 -11.75
C PHE A 220 0.78 4.57 -11.60
N ALA A 221 0.27 3.97 -10.54
CA ALA A 221 -1.18 3.87 -10.29
C ALA A 221 -1.86 5.24 -10.21
N THR A 222 -1.16 6.27 -9.70
CA THR A 222 -1.69 7.63 -9.56
C THR A 222 -1.82 8.36 -10.89
N PHE A 223 -0.79 8.28 -11.75
CA PHE A 223 -0.71 9.11 -12.94
C PHE A 223 -1.02 8.38 -14.26
N ALA A 224 -1.01 7.04 -14.26
CA ALA A 224 -1.35 6.26 -15.44
C ALA A 224 -2.80 6.48 -15.94
N PRO A 225 -3.83 6.71 -15.09
CA PRO A 225 -5.17 7.05 -15.58
C PRO A 225 -5.17 8.28 -16.48
N ASP A 226 -4.53 9.38 -16.06
CA ASP A 226 -4.43 10.60 -16.84
C ASP A 226 -3.57 10.43 -18.11
N PHE A 227 -2.47 9.67 -18.02
CA PHE A 227 -1.67 9.33 -19.18
C PHE A 227 -2.49 8.59 -20.24
N PHE A 228 -3.28 7.59 -19.87
CA PHE A 228 -4.11 6.84 -20.82
C PHE A 228 -5.21 7.73 -21.43
N LEU A 229 -5.82 8.63 -20.64
CA LEU A 229 -6.77 9.61 -21.17
C LEU A 229 -6.12 10.51 -22.23
N GLN A 230 -4.89 11.00 -21.99
CA GLN A 230 -4.15 11.80 -22.99
C GLN A 230 -3.78 10.99 -24.25
N LYS A 231 -3.76 9.65 -24.16
CA LYS A 231 -3.57 8.74 -25.30
C LYS A 231 -4.88 8.38 -26.01
N GLY A 232 -6.01 8.94 -25.58
CA GLY A 232 -7.33 8.73 -26.21
C GLY A 232 -8.13 7.54 -25.66
N TYR A 233 -7.70 6.94 -24.56
CA TYR A 233 -8.48 5.90 -23.87
C TYR A 233 -9.61 6.55 -23.06
N THR A 234 -10.70 5.80 -22.86
CA THR A 234 -11.76 6.25 -21.93
C THR A 234 -11.32 6.07 -20.47
N ILE A 235 -12.03 6.70 -19.55
CA ILE A 235 -11.78 6.56 -18.09
C ILE A 235 -11.91 5.09 -17.65
N GLU A 236 -12.90 4.36 -18.20
CA GLU A 236 -13.12 2.93 -17.91
C GLU A 236 -11.96 2.07 -18.43
N GLN A 237 -11.53 2.31 -19.66
CA GLN A 237 -10.39 1.61 -20.26
C GLN A 237 -9.11 1.88 -19.48
N SER A 238 -8.89 3.11 -19.05
CA SER A 238 -7.74 3.50 -18.23
C SER A 238 -7.75 2.78 -16.89
N GLY A 239 -8.89 2.73 -16.21
CA GLY A 239 -9.06 2.00 -14.96
C GLY A 239 -8.83 0.50 -15.14
N PHE A 240 -9.37 -0.11 -16.21
CA PHE A 240 -9.15 -1.52 -16.54
C PHE A 240 -7.67 -1.84 -16.75
N LEU A 241 -6.96 -1.03 -17.55
CA LEU A 241 -5.53 -1.22 -17.79
C LEU A 241 -4.70 -1.19 -16.50
N ILE A 242 -5.03 -0.30 -15.56
CA ILE A 242 -4.33 -0.24 -14.27
C ILE A 242 -4.75 -1.38 -13.34
N GLY A 243 -5.95 -1.90 -13.49
CA GLY A 243 -6.43 -3.08 -12.76
C GLY A 243 -5.63 -4.36 -13.09
N ILE A 244 -5.13 -4.49 -14.33
CA ILE A 244 -4.41 -5.70 -14.79
C ILE A 244 -3.15 -6.00 -13.95
N PRO A 245 -2.23 -5.06 -13.68
CA PRO A 245 -1.08 -5.32 -12.81
C PRO A 245 -1.48 -5.79 -11.41
N LEU A 246 -2.57 -5.26 -10.86
CA LEU A 246 -3.09 -5.64 -9.54
C LEU A 246 -3.67 -7.05 -9.55
N LEU A 247 -4.41 -7.42 -10.61
CA LEU A 247 -4.91 -8.79 -10.81
C LEU A 247 -3.73 -9.76 -10.98
N GLY A 248 -2.73 -9.40 -11.79
CA GLY A 248 -1.52 -10.20 -11.94
C GLY A 248 -0.84 -10.45 -10.59
N SER A 249 -0.66 -9.42 -9.79
CA SER A 249 -0.11 -9.56 -8.44
C SER A 249 -0.98 -10.45 -7.54
N LEU A 250 -2.31 -10.32 -7.60
CA LEU A 250 -3.24 -11.13 -6.80
C LEU A 250 -3.10 -12.63 -7.08
N PHE A 251 -3.09 -13.02 -8.36
CA PHE A 251 -3.08 -14.43 -8.75
C PHE A 251 -1.68 -15.05 -8.77
N LEU A 252 -0.65 -14.27 -9.07
CA LEU A 252 0.71 -14.77 -9.23
C LEU A 252 1.57 -14.67 -7.97
N SER A 253 1.16 -13.87 -6.94
CA SER A 253 1.93 -13.80 -5.69
C SER A 253 2.00 -15.14 -4.95
N PRO A 254 0.93 -15.96 -4.83
CA PRO A 254 1.04 -17.27 -4.17
C PRO A 254 1.98 -18.24 -4.88
N PRO A 255 1.89 -18.47 -6.23
CA PRO A 255 2.87 -19.25 -6.95
C PRO A 255 4.31 -18.74 -6.81
N THR A 256 4.49 -17.42 -6.85
CA THR A 256 5.82 -16.80 -6.65
C THR A 256 6.35 -17.09 -5.26
N GLY A 257 5.52 -16.97 -4.22
CA GLY A 257 5.90 -17.34 -2.85
C GLY A 257 6.40 -18.79 -2.76
N TYR A 258 5.67 -19.73 -3.36
CA TYR A 258 6.10 -21.14 -3.43
C TYR A 258 7.45 -21.33 -4.13
N LEU A 259 7.67 -20.62 -5.25
CA LEU A 259 8.94 -20.67 -5.97
C LEU A 259 10.09 -20.08 -5.15
N VAL A 260 9.84 -18.99 -4.44
CA VAL A 260 10.82 -18.36 -3.53
C VAL A 260 11.22 -19.33 -2.41
N ASP A 261 10.27 -20.01 -1.78
CA ASP A 261 10.53 -21.00 -0.74
C ASP A 261 11.34 -22.18 -1.26
N ARG A 262 11.05 -22.62 -2.50
CA ARG A 262 11.74 -23.74 -3.14
C ARG A 262 13.17 -23.41 -3.53
N PHE A 263 13.40 -22.24 -4.13
CA PHE A 263 14.71 -21.84 -4.65
C PHE A 263 15.57 -21.09 -3.64
N ARG A 264 14.99 -20.55 -2.56
CA ARG A 264 15.68 -19.80 -1.49
C ARG A 264 16.59 -18.65 -1.97
N ASN A 265 16.23 -18.01 -3.07
CA ASN A 265 16.97 -16.93 -3.73
C ASN A 265 16.14 -15.66 -3.83
N GLN A 266 15.70 -15.14 -2.69
CA GLN A 266 14.80 -13.98 -2.59
C GLN A 266 15.31 -12.78 -3.38
N GLU A 267 16.59 -12.47 -3.28
CA GLU A 267 17.19 -11.31 -3.93
C GLU A 267 17.19 -11.43 -5.47
N TRP A 268 17.23 -12.65 -5.99
CA TRP A 268 17.11 -12.88 -7.44
C TRP A 268 15.71 -12.61 -7.96
N PHE A 269 14.68 -13.04 -7.23
CA PHE A 269 13.29 -12.75 -7.62
C PHE A 269 13.02 -11.25 -7.62
N ILE A 270 13.47 -10.53 -6.58
CA ILE A 270 13.35 -9.07 -6.51
C ILE A 270 14.16 -8.40 -7.63
N GLY A 271 15.37 -8.90 -7.90
CA GLY A 271 16.24 -8.36 -8.95
C GLY A 271 15.64 -8.50 -10.35
N VAL A 272 15.20 -9.71 -10.72
CA VAL A 272 14.57 -9.97 -12.02
C VAL A 272 13.27 -9.17 -12.16
N GLY A 273 12.39 -9.22 -11.13
CA GLY A 273 11.14 -8.47 -11.11
C GLY A 273 11.38 -6.96 -11.27
N GLY A 274 12.33 -6.41 -10.50
CA GLY A 274 12.62 -4.97 -10.53
C GLY A 274 13.25 -4.50 -11.85
N ILE A 275 14.19 -5.27 -12.45
CA ILE A 275 14.76 -4.96 -13.78
C ILE A 275 13.66 -4.99 -14.84
N ALA A 276 12.84 -6.04 -14.86
CA ALA A 276 11.76 -6.16 -15.80
C ALA A 276 10.75 -5.00 -15.68
N LEU A 277 10.34 -4.65 -14.45
CA LEU A 277 9.46 -3.51 -14.21
C LEU A 277 10.08 -2.18 -14.63
N SER A 278 11.39 -2.00 -14.41
CA SER A 278 12.10 -0.80 -14.86
C SER A 278 12.07 -0.67 -16.39
N ILE A 279 12.37 -1.76 -17.12
CA ILE A 279 12.31 -1.79 -18.57
C ILE A 279 10.89 -1.54 -19.06
N LEU A 280 9.88 -2.19 -18.46
CA LEU A 280 8.48 -2.01 -18.83
C LEU A 280 8.01 -0.56 -18.60
N ALA A 281 8.34 0.04 -17.45
CA ALA A 281 8.00 1.43 -17.17
C ALA A 281 8.67 2.39 -18.18
N PHE A 282 9.92 2.15 -18.55
CA PHE A 282 10.60 2.93 -19.58
C PHE A 282 9.96 2.77 -20.97
N SER A 283 9.49 1.56 -21.27
CA SER A 283 8.86 1.23 -22.57
C SER A 283 7.53 1.96 -22.84
N PHE A 284 6.87 2.52 -21.80
CA PHE A 284 5.69 3.37 -21.99
C PHE A 284 5.96 4.59 -22.87
N ASN A 285 7.21 5.02 -22.97
CA ASN A 285 7.61 6.17 -23.80
C ASN A 285 7.55 5.89 -25.29
N PHE A 286 7.68 4.63 -25.71
CA PHE A 286 7.87 4.26 -27.12
C PHE A 286 6.81 3.29 -27.63
N SER A 287 6.15 2.56 -26.74
CA SER A 287 5.18 1.53 -27.10
C SER A 287 3.80 2.12 -27.37
N THR A 288 3.08 1.47 -28.26
CA THR A 288 1.64 1.66 -28.47
C THR A 288 0.81 0.50 -27.90
N SER A 289 1.46 -0.60 -27.53
CA SER A 289 0.83 -1.82 -27.03
C SER A 289 0.76 -1.82 -25.50
N TYR A 290 0.03 -0.85 -24.92
CA TYR A 290 -0.05 -0.68 -23.46
C TYR A 290 -0.63 -1.89 -22.73
N LEU A 291 -1.58 -2.62 -23.34
CA LEU A 291 -2.14 -3.84 -22.76
C LEU A 291 -1.06 -4.89 -22.47
N LEU A 292 -0.11 -5.09 -23.36
CA LEU A 292 1.02 -6.00 -23.15
C LEU A 292 1.91 -5.51 -22.01
N LEU A 293 2.24 -4.21 -21.97
CA LEU A 293 3.08 -3.64 -20.92
C LEU A 293 2.46 -3.83 -19.54
N VAL A 294 1.19 -3.49 -19.34
CA VAL A 294 0.52 -3.64 -18.04
C VAL A 294 0.34 -5.11 -17.65
N THR A 295 0.14 -6.01 -18.61
CA THR A 295 0.04 -7.45 -18.36
C THR A 295 1.37 -7.98 -17.83
N PHE A 296 2.48 -7.69 -18.48
CA PHE A 296 3.79 -8.08 -17.99
C PHE A 296 4.16 -7.37 -16.68
N MET A 297 3.75 -6.11 -16.47
CA MET A 297 3.90 -5.47 -15.17
C MET A 297 3.20 -6.27 -14.07
N GLY A 298 2.03 -6.85 -14.33
CA GLY A 298 1.32 -7.72 -13.39
C GLY A 298 2.13 -8.95 -13.02
N VAL A 299 2.74 -9.60 -14.01
CA VAL A 299 3.58 -10.79 -13.80
C VAL A 299 4.79 -10.46 -12.92
N PHE A 300 5.54 -9.44 -13.31
CA PHE A 300 6.80 -9.11 -12.63
C PHE A 300 6.59 -8.39 -11.28
N SER A 301 5.49 -7.65 -11.10
CA SER A 301 5.17 -7.05 -9.80
C SER A 301 4.86 -8.09 -8.72
N ALA A 302 4.32 -9.25 -9.10
CA ALA A 302 4.08 -10.36 -8.17
C ALA A 302 5.37 -10.96 -7.59
N MET A 303 6.52 -10.78 -8.28
CA MET A 303 7.80 -11.35 -7.88
C MET A 303 8.48 -10.62 -6.71
N ILE A 304 7.98 -9.45 -6.27
CA ILE A 304 8.67 -8.60 -5.30
C ILE A 304 8.11 -8.69 -3.88
N PRO A 305 6.78 -8.62 -3.63
CA PRO A 305 6.26 -8.57 -2.27
C PRO A 305 6.61 -9.79 -1.42
N SER A 306 6.38 -11.01 -1.96
CA SER A 306 6.59 -12.24 -1.22
C SER A 306 8.04 -12.41 -0.73
N PRO A 307 9.08 -12.26 -1.58
CA PRO A 307 10.47 -12.30 -1.11
C PRO A 307 10.82 -11.22 -0.10
N ILE A 308 10.32 -9.99 -0.26
CA ILE A 308 10.58 -8.89 0.69
C ILE A 308 10.11 -9.25 2.10
N TYR A 309 8.91 -9.82 2.22
CA TYR A 309 8.35 -10.19 3.51
C TYR A 309 8.92 -11.51 4.07
N SER A 310 9.57 -12.35 3.28
CA SER A 310 10.27 -13.55 3.76
C SER A 310 11.67 -13.27 4.34
N LEU A 311 12.30 -12.15 3.97
CA LEU A 311 13.66 -11.81 4.41
C LEU A 311 13.80 -11.49 5.91
N PRO A 312 12.91 -10.72 6.59
CA PRO A 312 13.10 -10.37 8.00
C PRO A 312 13.21 -11.57 8.95
N PRO A 313 12.38 -12.64 8.84
CA PRO A 313 12.53 -13.82 9.67
C PRO A 313 13.86 -14.57 9.46
N GLU A 314 14.44 -14.50 8.25
CA GLU A 314 15.72 -15.14 7.94
C GLU A 314 16.94 -14.33 8.40
N MET A 315 16.78 -13.00 8.52
CA MET A 315 17.89 -12.08 8.83
C MET A 315 17.95 -11.68 10.30
N LEU A 316 16.83 -11.76 11.01
CA LEU A 316 16.70 -11.23 12.37
C LEU A 316 16.40 -12.33 13.39
N LYS A 317 16.84 -12.11 14.64
CA LYS A 317 16.47 -12.98 15.77
C LYS A 317 14.94 -12.91 16.00
N PRO A 318 14.32 -14.01 16.49
CA PRO A 318 12.86 -14.09 16.65
C PRO A 318 12.22 -12.89 17.37
N GLY A 319 12.85 -12.38 18.43
CA GLY A 319 12.37 -11.20 19.18
C GLY A 319 12.44 -9.87 18.44
N ASN A 320 13.12 -9.77 17.28
CA ASN A 320 13.31 -8.55 16.51
C ASN A 320 12.57 -8.56 15.16
N VAL A 321 11.95 -9.68 14.79
CA VAL A 321 11.25 -9.82 13.50
C VAL A 321 10.12 -8.80 13.35
N GLY A 322 9.35 -8.57 14.42
CA GLY A 322 8.27 -7.55 14.41
C GLY A 322 8.79 -6.14 14.15
N LEU A 323 9.94 -5.77 14.75
CA LEU A 323 10.60 -4.50 14.46
C LEU A 323 11.11 -4.43 13.02
N GLY A 324 11.59 -5.55 12.45
CA GLY A 324 11.98 -5.63 11.05
C GLY A 324 10.83 -5.31 10.10
N PHE A 325 9.66 -5.85 10.34
CA PHE A 325 8.44 -5.47 9.60
C PHE A 325 8.07 -4.00 9.82
N GLY A 326 8.26 -3.47 11.03
CA GLY A 326 8.09 -2.04 11.30
C GLY A 326 8.99 -1.15 10.45
N VAL A 327 10.27 -1.51 10.31
CA VAL A 327 11.23 -0.79 9.42
C VAL A 327 10.75 -0.85 7.97
N ILE A 328 10.37 -2.02 7.45
CA ILE A 328 9.87 -2.19 6.09
C ILE A 328 8.61 -1.33 5.87
N SER A 329 7.66 -1.33 6.82
CA SER A 329 6.43 -0.53 6.72
C SER A 329 6.71 0.96 6.76
N THR A 330 7.64 1.42 7.61
CA THR A 330 8.04 2.84 7.66
C THR A 330 8.69 3.27 6.35
N CYS A 331 9.61 2.46 5.81
CA CYS A 331 10.23 2.72 4.51
C CYS A 331 9.18 2.78 3.38
N SER A 332 8.21 1.85 3.37
CA SER A 332 7.09 1.88 2.43
C SER A 332 6.31 3.20 2.53
N SER A 333 5.98 3.64 3.75
CA SER A 333 5.25 4.90 3.97
C SER A 333 6.03 6.11 3.46
N VAL A 334 7.37 6.11 3.57
CA VAL A 334 8.23 7.16 2.97
C VAL A 334 8.06 7.16 1.45
N GLY A 335 8.13 6.00 0.79
CA GLY A 335 7.97 5.89 -0.65
C GLY A 335 6.59 6.36 -1.12
N LEU A 336 5.54 5.91 -0.45
CA LEU A 336 4.15 6.30 -0.74
C LEU A 336 3.90 7.80 -0.51
N PHE A 337 4.58 8.41 0.47
CA PHE A 337 4.43 9.83 0.78
C PHE A 337 5.21 10.72 -0.19
N VAL A 338 6.46 10.38 -0.48
CA VAL A 338 7.38 11.26 -1.22
C VAL A 338 7.15 11.16 -2.73
N ALA A 339 7.00 9.94 -3.26
CA ALA A 339 7.09 9.70 -4.68
C ALA A 339 5.99 10.35 -5.54
N PRO A 340 4.68 10.29 -5.19
CA PRO A 340 3.64 10.88 -6.05
C PRO A 340 3.80 12.38 -6.20
N TYR A 341 4.24 13.09 -5.15
CA TYR A 341 4.52 14.52 -5.23
C TYR A 341 5.65 14.83 -6.22
N PHE A 342 6.79 14.14 -6.11
CA PHE A 342 7.93 14.39 -7.00
C PHE A 342 7.65 13.99 -8.45
N VAL A 343 6.93 12.90 -8.65
CA VAL A 343 6.51 12.45 -10.00
C VAL A 343 5.53 13.46 -10.62
N GLY A 344 4.55 13.95 -9.85
CA GLY A 344 3.65 15.02 -10.29
C GLY A 344 4.39 16.31 -10.62
N LYS A 345 5.34 16.73 -9.75
CA LYS A 345 6.19 17.90 -9.99
C LYS A 345 7.05 17.75 -11.25
N THR A 346 7.55 16.56 -11.53
CA THR A 346 8.28 16.29 -12.78
C THR A 346 7.39 16.51 -13.99
N LYS A 347 6.13 16.07 -13.95
CA LYS A 347 5.14 16.31 -15.02
C LYS A 347 4.85 17.80 -15.19
N ASP A 348 4.69 18.55 -14.09
CA ASP A 348 4.45 20.02 -14.15
C ASP A 348 5.64 20.76 -14.79
N LEU A 349 6.88 20.39 -14.40
CA LEU A 349 8.08 21.06 -14.90
C LEU A 349 8.41 20.74 -16.36
N THR A 350 8.14 19.52 -16.79
CA THR A 350 8.54 19.03 -18.13
C THR A 350 7.42 19.06 -19.15
N GLY A 351 6.14 19.17 -18.70
CA GLY A 351 4.97 19.06 -19.56
C GLY A 351 4.78 17.66 -20.17
N SER A 352 5.68 16.69 -19.92
CA SER A 352 5.71 15.41 -20.61
C SER A 352 5.65 14.22 -19.64
N TYR A 353 4.90 13.20 -20.02
CA TYR A 353 4.90 11.92 -19.32
C TYR A 353 6.18 11.11 -19.51
N SER A 354 6.99 11.41 -20.53
CA SER A 354 8.25 10.69 -20.78
C SER A 354 9.19 10.77 -19.59
N TRP A 355 9.36 11.95 -18.99
CA TRP A 355 10.15 12.12 -17.78
C TRP A 355 9.52 11.48 -16.54
N THR A 356 8.19 11.48 -16.48
CA THR A 356 7.42 10.80 -15.42
C THR A 356 7.71 9.30 -15.42
N PHE A 357 7.60 8.64 -16.58
CA PHE A 357 7.89 7.20 -16.70
C PHE A 357 9.37 6.88 -16.55
N LEU A 358 10.26 7.77 -16.96
CA LEU A 358 11.70 7.63 -16.69
C LEU A 358 11.98 7.63 -15.17
N LEU A 359 11.36 8.53 -14.41
CA LEU A 359 11.51 8.59 -12.96
C LEU A 359 10.94 7.34 -12.27
N ILE A 360 9.77 6.85 -12.72
CA ILE A 360 9.17 5.59 -12.24
C ILE A 360 10.08 4.40 -12.55
N SER A 361 10.66 4.35 -13.75
CA SER A 361 11.64 3.33 -14.16
C SER A 361 12.88 3.36 -13.25
N LEU A 362 13.39 4.56 -12.93
CA LEU A 362 14.50 4.73 -12.00
C LEU A 362 14.17 4.20 -10.60
N PHE A 363 12.96 4.43 -10.10
CA PHE A 363 12.55 3.88 -8.80
C PHE A 363 12.54 2.35 -8.80
N PHE A 364 12.05 1.70 -9.87
CA PHE A 364 12.15 0.25 -10.00
C PHE A 364 13.61 -0.23 -10.07
N LEU A 365 14.50 0.51 -10.73
CA LEU A 365 15.92 0.19 -10.76
C LEU A 365 16.57 0.34 -9.37
N LEU A 366 16.21 1.38 -8.60
CA LEU A 366 16.67 1.57 -7.23
C LEU A 366 16.19 0.45 -6.29
N THR A 367 15.04 -0.17 -6.57
CA THR A 367 14.59 -1.41 -5.88
C THR A 367 15.65 -2.50 -6.01
N VAL A 368 16.15 -2.70 -7.23
CA VAL A 368 17.17 -3.72 -7.55
C VAL A 368 18.51 -3.38 -6.89
N ILE A 369 18.95 -2.15 -7.03
CA ILE A 369 20.22 -1.70 -6.43
C ILE A 369 20.19 -1.92 -4.93
N SER A 370 19.10 -1.51 -4.26
CA SER A 370 18.96 -1.63 -2.81
C SER A 370 19.02 -3.09 -2.34
N ILE A 371 18.35 -4.02 -3.03
CA ILE A 371 18.34 -5.41 -2.60
C ILE A 371 19.70 -6.08 -2.79
N PHE A 372 20.46 -5.73 -3.82
CA PHE A 372 21.80 -6.31 -4.00
C PHE A 372 22.81 -5.87 -2.93
N PHE A 373 22.60 -4.72 -2.29
CA PHE A 373 23.44 -4.32 -1.15
C PHE A 373 23.21 -5.18 0.10
N THR A 374 22.08 -5.89 0.22
CA THR A 374 21.88 -6.84 1.33
C THR A 374 22.88 -7.99 1.31
N ARG A 375 23.32 -8.43 0.12
CA ARG A 375 24.28 -9.53 -0.04
C ARG A 375 25.69 -9.20 0.46
N ARG A 376 26.07 -7.93 0.46
CA ARG A 376 27.39 -7.47 0.92
C ARG A 376 27.50 -7.39 2.43
N CYS A 377 26.37 -7.47 3.14
CA CYS A 377 26.37 -7.49 4.59
C CYS A 377 26.38 -8.94 5.09
N PRO A 378 27.27 -9.31 6.04
CA PRO A 378 27.31 -10.67 6.55
C PRO A 378 25.96 -11.03 7.16
N LYS A 379 25.33 -12.10 6.63
CA LYS A 379 24.14 -12.70 7.26
C LYS A 379 24.58 -13.11 8.65
N THR A 380 23.93 -12.62 9.69
CA THR A 380 24.17 -13.10 11.05
C THR A 380 23.80 -14.58 11.07
N LYS A 381 24.80 -15.46 10.90
CA LYS A 381 24.63 -16.88 11.08
C LYS A 381 24.04 -17.07 12.48
N ASN A 382 22.88 -17.71 12.56
CA ASN A 382 22.35 -18.22 13.81
C ASN A 382 23.40 -19.15 14.43
N ILE A 383 24.06 -18.70 15.48
CA ILE A 383 24.71 -19.55 16.50
C ILE A 383 23.72 -19.68 17.65
#